data_403afccec5fab22da5f818975e853abe
#
_entry.id   403afccec5fab22da5f818975e853abe
#
_cell.length_a   1.000
_cell.length_b   1.000
_cell.length_c   1.000
_cell.angle_alpha   90.00
_cell.angle_beta   90.00
_cell.angle_gamma   90.00
#
_symmetry.space_group_name_H-M   'P 1'
#
loop_
_entity.id
_entity.type
_entity.pdbx_description
1 polymer ?
#
loop_
_entity_poly.entity_id
_entity_poly.type
_entity_poly.pdbx_seq_one_letter_code
_entity_poly.pdbx_strand_id
1 'polypeptide(L)'
;ANLMAADETQAFPADYQSALNALHQAHPNWIFKPVYVGDSFSYAINQQMGTPARALVSMYYNEGYRSFLDRDYDFRTNTWKQWEPNWAGASEGTVRYYMDPRNFLNENDIFMFESLSHESYQSQAAVEAALANCFMSNATVPGTDYTYSWLFCWVGEKYNINPVALASRVRQEQGSGNSAMISGTYAGYEGLYNYFNIQATGSTRDEILQNGLKEAKTGSTMMLPDGSVSTGAWDTPSKALIGGSLKFANQYILRNQNTLYAQKFDYDGQFNGKYWHQYMTNIMAPYSEGNQVRRSYSTTGQMGNNFVFLIPVYEERPESSPRPAEHKNQNTCLNSITVNDQEVIKTFDKDQMDFYYNVGKDTVYANVQVKTASDTSNVAFNNIGDLSHKVEVTTITAIAEDGSTREYRLIIGCGVEIEDGFFDNFDVTAYRKRYPKLSRKYGDDIDAYYEHYLLKGKAAGWDGSTNGVFPSERPSAIYNGVDYAPVFDAEYYLNKYPDLKAAFGNDYSAALNHFITFGIKEGRQACDDFNIDVYKGNYADLRKAFGNNNDAYVAHYLE
;
A
#
# COMPACT_ATOMS: atom_id res chain seq x y z
N ALA A 1 41.30 -17.50 -29.64
CA ALA A 1 41.06 -16.15 -29.17
C ALA A 1 39.78 -16.18 -28.34
N ASN A 2 39.91 -16.13 -27.00
CA ASN A 2 38.78 -15.98 -26.12
C ASN A 2 38.15 -14.62 -26.41
N LEU A 3 36.96 -14.62 -26.99
CA LEU A 3 36.14 -13.41 -27.09
C LEU A 3 35.81 -13.01 -25.66
N MET A 4 36.48 -11.96 -25.15
CA MET A 4 36.05 -11.29 -23.93
C MET A 4 34.61 -10.84 -24.16
N ALA A 5 33.75 -11.03 -23.16
CA ALA A 5 32.38 -10.51 -23.22
C ALA A 5 32.43 -9.01 -23.55
N ALA A 6 31.73 -8.60 -24.61
CA ALA A 6 31.72 -7.20 -25.01
C ALA A 6 30.90 -6.39 -24.00
N ASP A 7 31.42 -5.22 -23.61
CA ASP A 7 30.64 -4.26 -22.84
C ASP A 7 29.50 -3.68 -23.70
N GLU A 8 28.30 -3.66 -23.16
CA GLU A 8 27.11 -3.16 -23.82
C GLU A 8 26.51 -1.96 -23.11
N THR A 9 27.31 -1.15 -22.41
CA THR A 9 26.82 0.03 -21.66
C THR A 9 26.00 0.97 -22.54
N GLN A 10 26.36 1.14 -23.81
CA GLN A 10 25.62 2.00 -24.74
C GLN A 10 24.25 1.44 -25.16
N ALA A 11 23.97 0.18 -24.91
CA ALA A 11 22.70 -0.44 -25.20
C ALA A 11 21.65 -0.22 -24.07
N PHE A 12 22.07 0.37 -22.94
CA PHE A 12 21.14 0.73 -21.85
C PHE A 12 20.37 2.02 -22.16
N PRO A 13 19.14 2.16 -21.63
CA PRO A 13 18.39 3.43 -21.68
C PRO A 13 19.13 4.58 -20.98
N ALA A 14 18.76 5.82 -21.33
CA ALA A 14 19.44 7.03 -20.85
C ALA A 14 19.47 7.14 -19.30
N ASP A 15 18.44 6.65 -18.63
CA ASP A 15 18.29 6.67 -17.17
C ASP A 15 19.22 5.69 -16.41
N TYR A 16 19.95 4.83 -17.14
CA TYR A 16 21.03 3.97 -16.61
C TYR A 16 22.43 4.53 -16.88
N GLN A 17 22.59 5.35 -17.91
CA GLN A 17 23.90 5.71 -18.47
C GLN A 17 24.83 6.42 -17.49
N SER A 18 24.31 7.37 -16.71
CA SER A 18 25.12 8.16 -15.78
C SER A 18 25.82 7.28 -14.73
N ALA A 19 25.04 6.38 -14.10
CA ALA A 19 25.55 5.46 -13.07
C ALA A 19 26.55 4.45 -13.65
N LEU A 20 26.25 3.85 -14.81
CA LEU A 20 27.11 2.87 -15.45
C LEU A 20 28.43 3.51 -15.96
N ASN A 21 28.38 4.72 -16.50
CA ASN A 21 29.60 5.44 -16.91
C ASN A 21 30.50 5.77 -15.71
N ALA A 22 29.92 6.15 -14.56
CA ALA A 22 30.67 6.38 -13.33
C ALA A 22 31.38 5.10 -12.84
N LEU A 23 30.67 3.96 -12.90
CA LEU A 23 31.24 2.64 -12.56
C LEU A 23 32.38 2.25 -13.54
N HIS A 24 32.22 2.51 -14.84
CA HIS A 24 33.24 2.23 -15.83
C HIS A 24 34.51 3.08 -15.63
N GLN A 25 34.36 4.33 -15.19
CA GLN A 25 35.53 5.17 -14.84
C GLN A 25 36.30 4.61 -13.64
N ALA A 26 35.56 4.11 -12.62
CA ALA A 26 36.20 3.53 -11.44
C ALA A 26 36.74 2.12 -11.68
N HIS A 27 36.08 1.34 -12.52
CA HIS A 27 36.39 -0.05 -12.83
C HIS A 27 36.33 -0.31 -14.35
N PRO A 28 37.38 0.04 -15.12
CA PRO A 28 37.38 -0.07 -16.58
C PRO A 28 37.19 -1.51 -17.10
N ASN A 29 37.50 -2.50 -16.27
CA ASN A 29 37.38 -3.93 -16.61
C ASN A 29 36.01 -4.52 -16.37
N TRP A 30 35.10 -3.78 -15.73
CA TRP A 30 33.76 -4.26 -15.49
C TRP A 30 32.90 -4.18 -16.76
N ILE A 31 32.11 -5.20 -17.00
CA ILE A 31 31.30 -5.37 -18.21
C ILE A 31 29.83 -5.33 -17.84
N PHE A 32 29.07 -4.45 -18.47
CA PHE A 32 27.63 -4.28 -18.23
C PHE A 32 26.84 -4.76 -19.44
N LYS A 33 25.85 -5.60 -19.22
CA LYS A 33 24.95 -6.12 -20.26
C LYS A 33 23.48 -5.91 -19.86
N PRO A 34 22.66 -5.26 -20.70
CA PRO A 34 21.24 -5.14 -20.43
C PRO A 34 20.52 -6.47 -20.67
N VAL A 35 19.56 -6.77 -19.80
CA VAL A 35 18.59 -7.84 -19.99
C VAL A 35 17.22 -7.21 -20.09
N TYR A 36 16.69 -7.05 -21.30
CA TYR A 36 15.38 -6.46 -21.53
C TYR A 36 14.29 -7.45 -21.10
N VAL A 37 13.51 -7.06 -20.07
CA VAL A 37 12.51 -7.94 -19.45
C VAL A 37 11.28 -8.11 -20.33
N GLY A 38 10.91 -7.07 -21.12
CA GLY A 38 9.74 -7.08 -21.98
C GLY A 38 8.41 -6.83 -21.25
N ASP A 39 8.45 -6.58 -19.94
CA ASP A 39 7.29 -6.20 -19.14
C ASP A 39 7.45 -4.78 -18.61
N SER A 40 6.33 -4.08 -18.40
CA SER A 40 6.35 -2.80 -17.70
C SER A 40 6.74 -3.00 -16.23
N PHE A 41 7.42 -2.00 -15.66
CA PHE A 41 7.81 -2.04 -14.26
C PHE A 41 6.59 -2.20 -13.33
N SER A 42 5.50 -1.50 -13.62
CA SER A 42 4.27 -1.61 -12.84
C SER A 42 3.65 -3.00 -12.90
N TYR A 43 3.70 -3.66 -14.06
CA TYR A 43 3.23 -5.05 -14.18
C TYR A 43 4.06 -5.99 -13.29
N ALA A 44 5.39 -5.87 -13.34
CA ALA A 44 6.29 -6.68 -12.51
C ALA A 44 6.03 -6.48 -11.00
N ILE A 45 5.83 -5.23 -10.57
CA ILE A 45 5.46 -4.91 -9.18
C ILE A 45 4.14 -5.58 -8.79
N ASN A 46 3.11 -5.49 -9.65
CA ASN A 46 1.82 -6.11 -9.38
C ASN A 46 1.93 -7.64 -9.28
N GLN A 47 2.76 -8.27 -10.09
CA GLN A 47 3.02 -9.72 -9.98
C GLN A 47 3.71 -10.06 -8.66
N GLN A 48 4.69 -9.26 -8.24
CA GLN A 48 5.40 -9.46 -6.98
C GLN A 48 4.47 -9.26 -5.76
N MET A 49 3.59 -8.25 -5.81
CA MET A 49 2.64 -7.93 -4.75
C MET A 49 1.41 -8.86 -4.75
N GLY A 50 1.07 -9.44 -5.89
CA GLY A 50 -0.16 -10.21 -6.09
C GLY A 50 -0.28 -11.47 -5.24
N THR A 51 0.84 -12.11 -4.90
CA THR A 51 0.86 -13.30 -4.05
C THR A 51 1.26 -12.93 -2.62
N PRO A 52 0.39 -13.19 -1.63
CA PRO A 52 0.75 -13.00 -0.22
C PRO A 52 2.03 -13.76 0.15
N ALA A 53 2.80 -13.24 1.08
CA ALA A 53 4.05 -13.80 1.58
C ALA A 53 5.19 -13.97 0.55
N ARG A 54 5.06 -13.43 -0.67
CA ARG A 54 6.13 -13.49 -1.67
C ARG A 54 7.18 -12.39 -1.47
N ALA A 55 6.78 -11.25 -0.94
CA ALA A 55 7.64 -10.12 -0.61
C ALA A 55 7.53 -9.83 0.88
N LEU A 56 8.49 -10.28 1.66
CA LEU A 56 8.54 -10.08 3.09
C LEU A 56 9.69 -9.17 3.50
N VAL A 57 9.49 -8.47 4.59
CA VAL A 57 10.51 -7.65 5.26
C VAL A 57 10.51 -7.98 6.75
N SER A 58 11.71 -7.98 7.37
CA SER A 58 11.84 -8.26 8.79
C SER A 58 11.15 -7.20 9.65
N MET A 59 10.50 -7.64 10.72
CA MET A 59 9.89 -6.78 11.74
C MET A 59 10.90 -5.89 12.48
N TYR A 60 12.22 -6.12 12.33
CA TYR A 60 13.27 -5.25 12.87
C TYR A 60 13.51 -3.98 12.05
N TYR A 61 13.03 -3.93 10.80
CA TYR A 61 13.02 -2.70 10.02
C TYR A 61 11.85 -1.80 10.44
N ASN A 62 11.94 -0.51 10.14
CA ASN A 62 10.89 0.44 10.49
C ASN A 62 9.56 0.16 9.77
N GLU A 63 8.48 0.76 10.27
CA GLU A 63 7.12 0.51 9.80
C GLU A 63 6.88 0.95 8.36
N GLY A 64 7.61 1.95 7.85
CA GLY A 64 7.50 2.41 6.46
C GLY A 64 7.87 1.35 5.41
N TYR A 65 8.60 0.31 5.82
CA TYR A 65 8.92 -0.83 4.94
C TYR A 65 7.82 -1.89 4.88
N ARG A 66 6.84 -1.85 5.77
CA ARG A 66 5.79 -2.87 5.92
C ARG A 66 4.52 -2.47 5.19
N SER A 67 3.77 -3.47 4.74
CA SER A 67 2.50 -3.31 4.03
C SER A 67 1.36 -2.96 5.00
N PHE A 68 0.54 -1.98 4.62
CA PHE A 68 -0.73 -1.65 5.27
C PHE A 68 -1.95 -2.17 4.48
N LEU A 69 -1.77 -3.15 3.59
CA LEU A 69 -2.90 -3.83 2.96
C LEU A 69 -3.67 -4.66 3.99
N ASP A 70 -4.98 -4.80 3.79
CA ASP A 70 -5.87 -5.54 4.70
C ASP A 70 -5.43 -6.98 4.96
N ARG A 71 -4.77 -7.61 3.99
CA ARG A 71 -4.23 -8.96 4.13
C ARG A 71 -3.00 -9.05 5.03
N ASP A 72 -2.29 -7.92 5.23
CA ASP A 72 -0.99 -7.84 5.89
C ASP A 72 -1.05 -7.11 7.25
N TYR A 73 -2.08 -6.28 7.47
CA TYR A 73 -2.19 -5.39 8.62
C TYR A 73 -3.60 -5.36 9.20
N ASP A 74 -3.71 -5.45 10.52
CA ASP A 74 -4.95 -5.27 11.25
C ASP A 74 -5.05 -3.84 11.80
N PHE A 75 -5.92 -3.04 11.19
CA PHE A 75 -6.14 -1.64 11.56
C PHE A 75 -6.75 -1.47 12.94
N ARG A 76 -7.48 -2.47 13.45
CA ARG A 76 -8.09 -2.43 14.78
C ARG A 76 -7.07 -2.56 15.87
N THR A 77 -6.14 -3.50 15.74
CA THR A 77 -5.14 -3.83 16.75
C THR A 77 -3.82 -3.13 16.50
N ASN A 78 -3.69 -2.40 15.38
CA ASN A 78 -2.47 -1.71 14.95
C ASN A 78 -1.27 -2.66 14.83
N THR A 79 -1.50 -3.87 14.29
CA THR A 79 -0.50 -4.94 14.22
C THR A 79 -0.36 -5.52 12.84
N TRP A 80 0.87 -5.96 12.48
CA TRP A 80 1.14 -6.66 11.22
C TRP A 80 0.95 -8.16 11.37
N LYS A 81 0.34 -8.78 10.36
CA LYS A 81 0.36 -10.21 10.19
C LYS A 81 1.79 -10.67 9.93
N GLN A 82 2.27 -11.60 10.72
CA GLN A 82 3.53 -12.28 10.47
C GLN A 82 3.29 -13.50 9.59
N TRP A 83 3.74 -13.42 8.34
CA TRP A 83 3.66 -14.54 7.39
C TRP A 83 4.68 -15.62 7.71
N GLU A 84 5.82 -15.22 8.25
CA GLU A 84 6.84 -16.05 8.88
C GLU A 84 7.22 -15.41 10.23
N PRO A 85 7.78 -16.15 11.19
CA PRO A 85 8.18 -15.58 12.48
C PRO A 85 9.10 -14.35 12.32
N ASN A 86 8.66 -13.18 12.79
CA ASN A 86 9.32 -11.88 12.65
C ASN A 86 9.39 -11.32 11.21
N TRP A 87 8.55 -11.80 10.28
CA TRP A 87 8.50 -11.30 8.91
C TRP A 87 7.09 -10.88 8.52
N ALA A 88 6.94 -9.63 8.12
CA ALA A 88 5.70 -9.03 7.64
C ALA A 88 5.73 -8.82 6.12
N GLY A 89 4.56 -8.59 5.52
CA GLY A 89 4.47 -8.18 4.12
C GLY A 89 5.20 -6.85 3.88
N ALA A 90 5.97 -6.77 2.81
CA ALA A 90 6.63 -5.54 2.39
C ALA A 90 5.64 -4.56 1.78
N SER A 91 5.81 -3.25 2.03
CA SER A 91 5.03 -2.21 1.35
C SER A 91 5.33 -2.16 -0.14
N GLU A 92 4.40 -1.64 -0.95
CA GLU A 92 4.63 -1.44 -2.38
C GLU A 92 5.86 -0.55 -2.63
N GLY A 93 6.05 0.50 -1.83
CA GLY A 93 7.24 1.35 -1.91
C GLY A 93 8.53 0.58 -1.67
N THR A 94 8.54 -0.37 -0.74
CA THR A 94 9.69 -1.26 -0.48
C THR A 94 9.94 -2.18 -1.67
N VAL A 95 8.90 -2.80 -2.21
CA VAL A 95 9.02 -3.67 -3.38
C VAL A 95 9.54 -2.89 -4.59
N ARG A 96 9.00 -1.69 -4.86
CA ARG A 96 9.47 -0.81 -5.93
C ARG A 96 10.95 -0.43 -5.77
N TYR A 97 11.36 -0.08 -4.56
CA TYR A 97 12.75 0.30 -4.29
C TYR A 97 13.71 -0.85 -4.58
N TYR A 98 13.45 -2.07 -4.05
CA TYR A 98 14.35 -3.22 -4.22
C TYR A 98 14.24 -3.89 -5.59
N MET A 99 13.17 -3.70 -6.33
CA MET A 99 13.03 -4.17 -7.70
C MET A 99 13.58 -3.20 -8.76
N ASP A 100 13.75 -1.92 -8.46
CA ASP A 100 14.29 -0.97 -9.43
C ASP A 100 15.82 -1.12 -9.54
N PRO A 101 16.35 -1.66 -10.63
CA PRO A 101 17.78 -1.92 -10.76
C PRO A 101 18.62 -0.66 -10.64
N ARG A 102 18.08 0.50 -11.03
CA ARG A 102 18.79 1.79 -11.04
C ARG A 102 19.23 2.24 -9.65
N ASN A 103 18.53 1.80 -8.59
CA ASN A 103 18.87 2.09 -7.19
C ASN A 103 20.18 1.43 -6.74
N PHE A 104 20.67 0.43 -7.48
CA PHE A 104 21.78 -0.43 -7.09
C PHE A 104 22.97 -0.37 -8.06
N LEU A 105 22.98 0.59 -8.99
CA LEU A 105 24.06 0.78 -9.95
C LEU A 105 25.19 1.61 -9.34
N ASN A 106 25.79 1.08 -8.29
CA ASN A 106 26.94 1.65 -7.59
C ASN A 106 27.88 0.52 -7.13
N GLU A 107 29.09 0.87 -6.74
CA GLU A 107 30.15 -0.09 -6.39
C GLU A 107 29.77 -1.06 -5.25
N ASN A 108 28.94 -0.60 -4.31
CA ASN A 108 28.57 -1.41 -3.15
C ASN A 108 27.49 -2.44 -3.47
N ASP A 109 26.54 -2.10 -4.32
CA ASP A 109 25.28 -2.82 -4.44
C ASP A 109 25.13 -3.61 -5.75
N ILE A 110 25.98 -3.34 -6.77
CA ILE A 110 25.83 -3.90 -8.11
C ILE A 110 26.02 -5.43 -8.17
N PHE A 111 26.65 -6.03 -7.18
CA PHE A 111 26.98 -7.46 -7.21
C PHE A 111 25.75 -8.39 -7.16
N MET A 112 24.56 -7.88 -6.87
CA MET A 112 23.33 -8.65 -7.08
C MET A 112 23.07 -9.00 -8.56
N PHE A 113 23.71 -8.30 -9.48
CA PHE A 113 23.61 -8.52 -10.94
C PHE A 113 24.81 -9.27 -11.52
N GLU A 114 25.76 -9.70 -10.69
CA GLU A 114 26.90 -10.48 -11.18
C GLU A 114 26.42 -11.75 -11.89
N SER A 115 26.98 -12.03 -13.08
CA SER A 115 26.73 -13.27 -13.81
C SER A 115 27.22 -14.47 -13.00
N LEU A 116 26.31 -15.40 -12.71
CA LEU A 116 26.61 -16.68 -12.06
C LEU A 116 26.96 -17.78 -13.09
N SER A 117 26.98 -17.46 -14.38
CA SER A 117 27.52 -18.31 -15.43
C SER A 117 29.03 -18.23 -15.48
N HIS A 118 29.70 -19.22 -16.10
CA HIS A 118 31.12 -19.23 -16.26
C HIS A 118 31.59 -18.12 -17.20
N GLU A 119 32.62 -17.37 -16.77
CA GLU A 119 33.26 -16.31 -17.54
C GLU A 119 34.78 -16.53 -17.58
N SER A 120 35.42 -16.17 -18.69
CA SER A 120 36.82 -16.49 -18.95
C SER A 120 37.84 -15.90 -17.98
N TYR A 121 37.46 -14.82 -17.24
CA TYR A 121 38.34 -14.20 -16.23
C TYR A 121 38.39 -14.98 -14.91
N GLN A 122 37.51 -15.97 -14.70
CA GLN A 122 37.37 -16.72 -13.44
C GLN A 122 38.45 -17.80 -13.34
N SER A 123 39.67 -17.36 -13.04
CA SER A 123 40.85 -18.20 -12.93
C SER A 123 40.90 -18.99 -11.62
N GLN A 124 41.72 -20.03 -11.57
CA GLN A 124 41.98 -20.77 -10.33
C GLN A 124 42.54 -19.86 -9.21
N ALA A 125 43.36 -18.85 -9.56
CA ALA A 125 43.86 -17.87 -8.61
C ALA A 125 42.72 -17.03 -8.00
N ALA A 126 41.71 -16.65 -8.80
CA ALA A 126 40.52 -15.93 -8.31
C ALA A 126 39.68 -16.81 -7.36
N VAL A 127 39.50 -18.08 -7.69
CA VAL A 127 38.82 -19.04 -6.83
C VAL A 127 39.60 -19.27 -5.52
N GLU A 128 40.90 -19.44 -5.59
CA GLU A 128 41.75 -19.60 -4.41
C GLU A 128 41.68 -18.36 -3.49
N ALA A 129 41.65 -17.16 -4.04
CA ALA A 129 41.48 -15.94 -3.28
C ALA A 129 40.10 -15.90 -2.59
N ALA A 130 39.04 -16.40 -3.23
CA ALA A 130 37.72 -16.54 -2.59
C ALA A 130 37.72 -17.54 -1.43
N LEU A 131 38.57 -18.52 -1.45
CA LEU A 131 38.77 -19.52 -0.38
C LEU A 131 39.75 -19.09 0.71
N ALA A 132 40.33 -17.90 0.62
CA ALA A 132 41.30 -17.44 1.60
C ALA A 132 40.80 -17.51 3.05
N ASN A 133 41.66 -17.94 3.97
CA ASN A 133 41.35 -18.06 5.40
C ASN A 133 40.23 -19.04 5.76
N CYS A 134 39.94 -20.05 4.95
CA CYS A 134 39.08 -21.15 5.30
C CYS A 134 39.78 -22.51 5.13
N PHE A 135 39.18 -23.59 5.59
CA PHE A 135 39.80 -24.94 5.53
C PHE A 135 40.14 -25.42 4.11
N MET A 136 39.51 -24.85 3.10
CA MET A 136 39.71 -25.20 1.68
C MET A 136 40.88 -24.45 1.03
N SER A 137 41.44 -23.42 1.70
CA SER A 137 42.51 -22.58 1.13
C SER A 137 43.79 -23.40 0.92
N ASN A 138 44.28 -23.43 -0.31
CA ASN A 138 45.47 -24.22 -0.73
C ASN A 138 45.41 -25.71 -0.31
N ALA A 139 44.22 -26.24 -0.06
CA ALA A 139 44.01 -27.59 0.42
C ALA A 139 43.58 -28.53 -0.69
N THR A 140 44.03 -29.79 -0.60
CA THR A 140 43.60 -30.88 -1.48
C THR A 140 42.25 -31.42 -1.05
N VAL A 141 41.38 -31.71 -2.00
CA VAL A 141 40.10 -32.38 -1.71
C VAL A 141 40.39 -33.79 -1.19
N PRO A 142 39.86 -34.17 -0.01
CA PRO A 142 40.17 -35.47 0.57
C PRO A 142 39.89 -36.64 -0.39
N GLY A 143 40.90 -37.54 -0.51
CA GLY A 143 40.83 -38.71 -1.38
C GLY A 143 41.14 -38.44 -2.84
N THR A 144 41.69 -37.26 -3.18
CA THR A 144 42.08 -36.86 -4.53
C THR A 144 43.48 -36.24 -4.54
N ASP A 145 44.00 -35.94 -5.74
CA ASP A 145 45.27 -35.25 -5.96
C ASP A 145 45.11 -33.77 -6.40
N TYR A 146 43.86 -33.29 -6.50
CA TYR A 146 43.55 -31.90 -6.90
C TYR A 146 43.06 -31.06 -5.73
N THR A 147 43.28 -29.73 -5.85
CA THR A 147 42.84 -28.76 -4.86
C THR A 147 41.35 -28.42 -4.98
N TYR A 148 40.79 -27.85 -3.91
CA TYR A 148 39.41 -27.32 -3.96
C TYR A 148 39.25 -26.26 -5.06
N SER A 149 40.21 -25.34 -5.18
CA SER A 149 40.15 -24.29 -6.21
C SER A 149 40.16 -24.86 -7.62
N TRP A 150 40.98 -25.88 -7.86
CA TRP A 150 41.01 -26.57 -9.15
C TRP A 150 39.67 -27.24 -9.45
N LEU A 151 39.09 -27.93 -8.47
CA LEU A 151 37.80 -28.63 -8.66
C LEU A 151 36.67 -27.65 -8.96
N PHE A 152 36.58 -26.51 -8.25
CA PHE A 152 35.58 -25.48 -8.55
C PHE A 152 35.76 -24.92 -9.98
N CYS A 153 36.98 -24.66 -10.44
CA CYS A 153 37.23 -24.24 -11.81
C CYS A 153 36.78 -25.30 -12.83
N TRP A 154 37.12 -26.57 -12.58
CA TRP A 154 36.70 -27.66 -13.44
C TRP A 154 35.17 -27.78 -13.54
N VAL A 155 34.45 -27.69 -12.41
CA VAL A 155 33.01 -27.67 -12.37
C VAL A 155 32.45 -26.48 -13.14
N GLY A 156 33.01 -25.30 -12.90
CA GLY A 156 32.61 -24.06 -13.55
C GLY A 156 32.68 -24.15 -15.08
N GLU A 157 33.83 -24.56 -15.61
CA GLU A 157 34.05 -24.72 -17.05
C GLU A 157 33.17 -25.84 -17.63
N LYS A 158 33.07 -26.97 -16.93
CA LYS A 158 32.32 -28.13 -17.39
C LYS A 158 30.82 -27.88 -17.48
N TYR A 159 30.26 -27.17 -16.53
CA TYR A 159 28.83 -26.99 -16.38
C TYR A 159 28.34 -25.54 -16.57
N ASN A 160 29.22 -24.66 -17.05
CA ASN A 160 28.88 -23.25 -17.27
C ASN A 160 28.39 -22.50 -16.03
N ILE A 161 29.11 -22.66 -14.91
CA ILE A 161 28.77 -22.03 -13.63
C ILE A 161 29.95 -21.18 -13.16
N ASN A 162 29.68 -20.02 -12.55
CA ASN A 162 30.70 -19.16 -11.97
C ASN A 162 31.43 -19.89 -10.82
N PRO A 163 32.70 -20.30 -10.98
CA PRO A 163 33.44 -21.08 -9.97
C PRO A 163 33.76 -20.28 -8.72
N VAL A 164 33.89 -18.95 -8.83
CA VAL A 164 34.13 -18.05 -7.68
C VAL A 164 32.86 -17.97 -6.82
N ALA A 165 31.70 -17.89 -7.46
CA ALA A 165 30.40 -17.93 -6.76
C ALA A 165 30.17 -19.28 -6.04
N LEU A 166 30.49 -20.41 -6.68
CA LEU A 166 30.43 -21.74 -6.06
C LEU A 166 31.32 -21.84 -4.81
N ALA A 167 32.60 -21.43 -4.95
CA ALA A 167 33.58 -21.44 -3.86
C ALA A 167 33.10 -20.53 -2.69
N SER A 168 32.64 -19.34 -3.00
CA SER A 168 32.11 -18.39 -2.01
C SER A 168 30.90 -18.95 -1.28
N ARG A 169 30.01 -19.63 -2.01
CA ARG A 169 28.83 -20.28 -1.41
C ARG A 169 29.23 -21.39 -0.44
N VAL A 170 30.09 -22.31 -0.85
CA VAL A 170 30.55 -23.39 0.05
C VAL A 170 31.32 -22.83 1.24
N ARG A 171 32.14 -21.78 1.04
CA ARG A 171 32.80 -21.09 2.16
C ARG A 171 31.78 -20.51 3.16
N GLN A 172 30.71 -19.88 2.65
CA GLN A 172 29.65 -19.34 3.51
C GLN A 172 28.97 -20.43 4.33
N GLU A 173 28.68 -21.57 3.72
CA GLU A 173 27.98 -22.68 4.36
C GLU A 173 28.88 -23.48 5.33
N GLN A 174 30.15 -23.66 5.00
CA GLN A 174 31.04 -24.63 5.62
C GLN A 174 32.37 -24.02 6.10
N GLY A 175 32.55 -22.73 6.08
CA GLY A 175 33.85 -22.05 6.22
C GLY A 175 34.70 -22.41 7.43
N SER A 176 34.08 -22.84 8.53
CA SER A 176 34.78 -23.33 9.73
C SER A 176 35.39 -24.74 9.56
N GLY A 177 34.91 -25.52 8.59
CA GLY A 177 35.32 -26.91 8.38
C GLY A 177 34.82 -27.92 9.42
N ASN A 178 34.04 -27.47 10.40
CA ASN A 178 33.66 -28.28 11.56
C ASN A 178 32.23 -28.85 11.49
N SER A 179 31.54 -28.68 10.36
CA SER A 179 30.17 -29.14 10.22
C SER A 179 30.08 -30.65 10.07
N ALA A 180 29.11 -31.26 10.75
CA ALA A 180 28.78 -32.67 10.56
C ALA A 180 28.33 -33.01 9.16
N MET A 181 27.86 -32.02 8.38
CA MET A 181 27.50 -32.16 6.95
C MET A 181 28.66 -32.57 6.06
N ILE A 182 29.90 -32.26 6.46
CA ILE A 182 31.11 -32.51 5.66
C ILE A 182 32.12 -33.38 6.39
N SER A 183 31.81 -33.89 7.58
CA SER A 183 32.71 -34.74 8.34
C SER A 183 32.81 -36.18 7.84
N GLY A 184 31.73 -36.68 7.22
CA GLY A 184 31.58 -38.08 6.85
C GLY A 184 31.45 -39.04 8.05
N THR A 185 31.19 -38.52 9.24
CA THR A 185 31.14 -39.30 10.49
C THR A 185 29.81 -39.21 11.25
N TYR A 186 28.79 -38.61 10.64
CA TYR A 186 27.49 -38.51 11.31
C TYR A 186 26.80 -39.87 11.38
N ALA A 187 26.37 -40.25 12.59
CA ALA A 187 25.81 -41.56 12.88
C ALA A 187 24.60 -41.90 12.00
N GLY A 188 24.67 -43.05 11.30
CA GLY A 188 23.67 -43.53 10.37
C GLY A 188 23.78 -42.94 8.95
N TYR A 189 24.76 -42.06 8.71
CA TYR A 189 25.08 -41.45 7.43
C TYR A 189 26.60 -41.39 7.20
N GLU A 190 27.34 -42.33 7.76
CA GLU A 190 28.78 -42.38 7.65
C GLU A 190 29.21 -42.45 6.16
N GLY A 191 30.26 -41.68 5.83
CA GLY A 191 30.77 -41.56 4.47
C GLY A 191 29.91 -40.74 3.53
N LEU A 192 28.93 -39.97 4.01
CA LEU A 192 28.14 -39.04 3.21
C LEU A 192 28.51 -37.59 3.51
N TYR A 193 28.44 -36.74 2.46
CA TYR A 193 28.87 -35.34 2.54
C TYR A 193 27.87 -34.45 1.81
N ASN A 194 27.61 -33.22 2.34
CA ASN A 194 26.78 -32.21 1.70
C ASN A 194 27.35 -30.81 1.92
N TYR A 195 28.22 -30.35 1.02
CA TYR A 195 28.93 -29.09 1.14
C TYR A 195 28.05 -27.87 0.90
N PHE A 196 26.92 -28.01 0.20
CA PHE A 196 26.00 -26.91 -0.13
C PHE A 196 24.78 -26.80 0.80
N ASN A 197 24.68 -27.64 1.83
CA ASN A 197 23.50 -27.75 2.69
C ASN A 197 22.18 -27.95 1.91
N ILE A 198 22.24 -28.62 0.73
CA ILE A 198 21.05 -28.92 -0.07
C ILE A 198 20.05 -29.73 0.76
N GLN A 199 18.78 -29.27 0.79
CA GLN A 199 17.69 -29.88 1.58
C GLN A 199 17.95 -30.00 3.10
N ALA A 200 18.94 -29.25 3.61
CA ALA A 200 19.24 -29.18 5.04
C ALA A 200 18.21 -28.27 5.76
N THR A 201 16.99 -28.78 5.92
CA THR A 201 15.85 -28.09 6.53
C THR A 201 15.29 -28.88 7.71
N GLY A 202 14.73 -28.22 8.70
CA GLY A 202 14.14 -28.85 9.87
C GLY A 202 13.95 -27.88 11.01
N SER A 203 13.25 -28.32 12.05
CA SER A 203 12.97 -27.53 13.26
C SER A 203 14.08 -27.67 14.32
N THR A 204 14.86 -28.74 14.23
CA THR A 204 15.98 -29.04 15.12
C THR A 204 17.28 -29.21 14.32
N ARG A 205 18.42 -29.05 15.01
CA ARG A 205 19.72 -29.28 14.39
C ARG A 205 19.88 -30.70 13.83
N ASP A 206 19.38 -31.69 14.53
CA ASP A 206 19.43 -33.08 14.07
C ASP A 206 18.58 -33.32 12.85
N GLU A 207 17.37 -32.77 12.79
CA GLU A 207 16.53 -32.83 11.58
C GLU A 207 17.20 -32.21 10.37
N ILE A 208 17.81 -31.01 10.55
CA ILE A 208 18.55 -30.31 9.49
C ILE A 208 19.68 -31.19 8.96
N LEU A 209 20.50 -31.77 9.85
CA LEU A 209 21.60 -32.66 9.48
C LEU A 209 21.11 -33.92 8.77
N GLN A 210 20.10 -34.58 9.31
CA GLN A 210 19.55 -35.80 8.73
C GLN A 210 18.93 -35.55 7.35
N ASN A 211 18.17 -34.47 7.18
CA ASN A 211 17.55 -34.16 5.88
C ASN A 211 18.60 -33.82 4.83
N GLY A 212 19.63 -33.05 5.17
CA GLY A 212 20.75 -32.76 4.28
C GLY A 212 21.55 -34.01 3.91
N LEU A 213 21.79 -34.93 4.83
CA LEU A 213 22.51 -36.18 4.55
C LEU A 213 21.63 -37.26 3.86
N LYS A 214 20.31 -37.24 4.02
CA LYS A 214 19.38 -38.00 3.16
C LYS A 214 19.50 -37.57 1.71
N GLU A 215 19.63 -36.25 1.48
CA GLU A 215 19.84 -35.72 0.14
C GLU A 215 21.18 -36.19 -0.44
N ALA A 216 22.25 -36.18 0.35
CA ALA A 216 23.54 -36.75 -0.04
C ALA A 216 23.47 -38.24 -0.37
N LYS A 217 22.64 -38.98 0.34
CA LYS A 217 22.38 -40.43 0.05
C LYS A 217 21.64 -40.60 -1.28
N THR A 218 20.70 -39.73 -1.60
CA THR A 218 19.99 -39.74 -2.89
C THR A 218 20.96 -39.40 -4.02
N GLY A 219 21.79 -38.37 -3.81
CA GLY A 219 22.89 -37.98 -4.67
C GLY A 219 22.46 -37.39 -6.01
N SER A 220 23.34 -37.57 -7.01
CA SER A 220 23.17 -37.01 -8.37
C SER A 220 23.85 -37.89 -9.43
N THR A 221 23.42 -37.71 -10.68
CA THR A 221 24.21 -38.19 -11.83
C THR A 221 25.17 -37.08 -12.25
N MET A 222 26.46 -37.36 -12.31
CA MET A 222 27.50 -36.37 -12.62
C MET A 222 28.69 -37.01 -13.35
N MET A 223 29.39 -36.24 -14.18
CA MET A 223 30.68 -36.61 -14.69
C MET A 223 31.76 -36.22 -13.65
N LEU A 224 32.75 -37.08 -13.48
CA LEU A 224 33.89 -36.84 -12.60
C LEU A 224 35.12 -36.35 -13.43
N PRO A 225 36.14 -35.75 -12.79
CA PRO A 225 37.32 -35.28 -13.49
C PRO A 225 38.11 -36.29 -14.30
N ASP A 226 38.01 -37.60 -13.95
CA ASP A 226 38.63 -38.70 -14.69
C ASP A 226 37.82 -39.13 -15.93
N GLY A 227 36.69 -38.46 -16.21
CA GLY A 227 35.79 -38.73 -17.31
C GLY A 227 34.77 -39.83 -17.04
N SER A 228 34.79 -40.47 -15.87
CA SER A 228 33.77 -41.45 -15.48
C SER A 228 32.45 -40.76 -15.09
N VAL A 229 31.34 -41.51 -15.16
CA VAL A 229 30.03 -41.04 -14.73
C VAL A 229 29.67 -41.74 -13.42
N SER A 230 29.38 -40.94 -12.41
CA SER A 230 28.82 -41.41 -11.13
C SER A 230 27.32 -41.16 -11.07
N THR A 231 26.59 -42.18 -10.63
CA THR A 231 25.14 -42.10 -10.35
C THR A 231 24.90 -42.49 -8.93
N GLY A 232 24.26 -41.61 -8.14
CA GLY A 232 23.89 -41.91 -6.76
C GLY A 232 24.60 -41.07 -5.72
N ALA A 233 24.89 -41.66 -4.58
CA ALA A 233 25.27 -40.95 -3.37
C ALA A 233 26.52 -40.04 -3.47
N TRP A 234 26.52 -38.97 -2.69
CA TRP A 234 27.69 -38.12 -2.47
C TRP A 234 28.56 -38.74 -1.36
N ASP A 235 29.17 -39.84 -1.67
CA ASP A 235 29.96 -40.70 -0.77
C ASP A 235 31.45 -40.35 -0.71
N THR A 236 31.84 -39.28 -1.42
CA THR A 236 33.15 -38.62 -1.31
C THR A 236 32.99 -37.11 -1.32
N PRO A 237 33.96 -36.34 -0.72
CA PRO A 237 33.95 -34.89 -0.81
C PRO A 237 33.89 -34.36 -2.25
N SER A 238 34.61 -34.99 -3.19
CA SER A 238 34.59 -34.63 -4.61
C SER A 238 33.18 -34.77 -5.23
N LYS A 239 32.52 -35.92 -5.01
CA LYS A 239 31.14 -36.13 -5.50
C LYS A 239 30.15 -35.15 -4.88
N ALA A 240 30.32 -34.84 -3.59
CA ALA A 240 29.45 -33.89 -2.90
C ALA A 240 29.64 -32.46 -3.41
N LEU A 241 30.85 -32.06 -3.73
CA LEU A 241 31.13 -30.75 -4.33
C LEU A 241 30.59 -30.64 -5.76
N ILE A 242 30.82 -31.63 -6.62
CA ILE A 242 30.30 -31.66 -7.98
C ILE A 242 28.78 -31.76 -8.00
N GLY A 243 28.24 -32.76 -7.31
CA GLY A 243 26.79 -33.01 -7.28
C GLY A 243 25.99 -31.89 -6.61
N GLY A 244 26.52 -31.33 -5.53
CA GLY A 244 25.95 -30.16 -4.87
C GLY A 244 25.95 -28.91 -5.75
N SER A 245 27.06 -28.66 -6.49
CA SER A 245 27.15 -27.58 -7.48
C SER A 245 26.08 -27.72 -8.57
N LEU A 246 25.91 -28.93 -9.11
CA LEU A 246 24.89 -29.19 -10.13
C LEU A 246 23.47 -29.01 -9.59
N LYS A 247 23.16 -29.50 -8.40
CA LYS A 247 21.83 -29.30 -7.82
C LYS A 247 21.56 -27.84 -7.54
N PHE A 248 22.55 -27.12 -7.02
CA PHE A 248 22.46 -25.68 -6.82
C PHE A 248 22.20 -24.94 -8.14
N ALA A 249 22.99 -25.23 -9.15
CA ALA A 249 22.86 -24.58 -10.46
C ALA A 249 21.57 -24.92 -11.20
N ASN A 250 21.12 -26.18 -11.14
CA ASN A 250 19.90 -26.65 -11.80
C ASN A 250 18.64 -26.01 -11.22
N GLN A 251 18.66 -25.52 -10.00
CA GLN A 251 17.50 -24.86 -9.40
C GLN A 251 17.26 -23.48 -10.02
N TYR A 252 18.32 -22.74 -10.35
CA TYR A 252 18.25 -21.34 -10.77
C TYR A 252 19.16 -21.00 -11.95
N ILE A 253 20.48 -21.19 -11.83
CA ILE A 253 21.48 -20.67 -12.76
C ILE A 253 21.28 -21.23 -14.18
N LEU A 254 21.07 -22.53 -14.31
CA LEU A 254 20.86 -23.21 -15.60
C LEU A 254 19.44 -23.03 -16.16
N ARG A 255 18.61 -22.23 -15.50
CA ARG A 255 17.25 -21.85 -15.92
C ARG A 255 17.13 -20.35 -16.21
N ASN A 256 18.23 -19.73 -16.61
CA ASN A 256 18.37 -18.28 -16.85
C ASN A 256 18.17 -17.37 -15.63
N GLN A 257 18.02 -17.92 -14.43
CA GLN A 257 18.08 -17.16 -13.19
C GLN A 257 19.52 -17.10 -12.70
N ASN A 258 20.39 -16.53 -13.52
CA ASN A 258 21.84 -16.55 -13.38
C ASN A 258 22.41 -15.29 -12.73
N THR A 259 21.63 -14.58 -11.95
CA THR A 259 22.04 -13.53 -11.01
C THR A 259 21.23 -13.67 -9.72
N LEU A 260 21.71 -13.12 -8.60
CA LEU A 260 20.95 -13.11 -7.35
C LEU A 260 19.61 -12.37 -7.52
N TYR A 261 19.61 -11.29 -8.30
CA TYR A 261 18.40 -10.56 -8.65
C TYR A 261 17.39 -11.43 -9.43
N ALA A 262 17.85 -12.15 -10.46
CA ALA A 262 17.00 -13.03 -11.24
C ALA A 262 16.44 -14.20 -10.42
N GLN A 263 17.21 -14.73 -9.47
CA GLN A 263 16.76 -15.80 -8.56
C GLN A 263 15.64 -15.32 -7.64
N LYS A 264 15.66 -14.05 -7.23
CA LYS A 264 14.59 -13.49 -6.42
C LYS A 264 13.36 -13.13 -7.23
N PHE A 265 13.52 -12.46 -8.38
CA PHE A 265 12.39 -11.84 -9.06
C PHE A 265 11.88 -12.62 -10.27
N ASP A 266 12.61 -13.62 -10.77
CA ASP A 266 12.22 -14.54 -11.84
C ASP A 266 11.56 -13.85 -13.06
N TYR A 267 12.22 -12.82 -13.57
CA TYR A 267 11.69 -12.02 -14.68
C TYR A 267 11.80 -12.70 -16.05
N ASP A 268 12.50 -13.82 -16.16
CA ASP A 268 12.66 -14.57 -17.41
C ASP A 268 11.57 -15.63 -17.60
N GLY A 269 11.14 -16.30 -16.54
CA GLY A 269 9.96 -17.17 -16.53
C GLY A 269 10.09 -18.52 -17.23
N GLN A 270 11.29 -19.05 -17.37
CA GLN A 270 11.49 -20.37 -17.99
C GLN A 270 10.88 -21.54 -17.21
N PHE A 271 10.49 -21.29 -15.97
CA PHE A 271 9.90 -22.30 -15.12
C PHE A 271 8.54 -21.85 -14.59
N ASN A 272 7.45 -22.35 -15.16
CA ASN A 272 6.05 -22.01 -14.81
C ASN A 272 5.64 -20.54 -15.00
N GLY A 273 6.30 -19.80 -15.90
CA GLY A 273 6.03 -18.40 -16.17
C GLY A 273 6.83 -17.44 -15.28
N LYS A 274 6.82 -16.15 -15.67
CA LYS A 274 7.56 -15.10 -14.98
C LYS A 274 7.05 -14.87 -13.55
N TYR A 275 7.94 -14.41 -12.68
CA TYR A 275 7.68 -14.00 -11.28
C TYR A 275 7.19 -15.14 -10.37
N TRP A 276 7.37 -16.38 -10.77
CA TRP A 276 6.87 -17.55 -10.02
C TRP A 276 7.96 -18.28 -9.23
N HIS A 277 9.06 -18.65 -9.88
CA HIS A 277 10.13 -19.44 -9.29
C HIS A 277 11.13 -18.57 -8.54
N GLN A 278 10.81 -18.21 -7.29
CA GLN A 278 11.60 -17.31 -6.48
C GLN A 278 12.35 -18.02 -5.35
N TYR A 279 13.60 -17.63 -5.18
CA TYR A 279 14.55 -18.23 -4.24
C TYR A 279 14.16 -18.00 -2.77
N MET A 280 13.74 -16.79 -2.39
CA MET A 280 13.42 -16.38 -1.02
C MET A 280 12.18 -15.49 -0.98
N THR A 281 11.54 -15.46 0.20
CA THR A 281 10.46 -14.50 0.51
C THR A 281 10.98 -13.11 0.81
N ASN A 282 12.18 -12.99 1.40
CA ASN A 282 12.81 -11.70 1.73
C ASN A 282 13.06 -10.84 0.49
N ILE A 283 12.38 -9.67 0.42
CA ILE A 283 12.49 -8.75 -0.71
C ILE A 283 13.90 -8.16 -0.86
N MET A 284 14.65 -8.09 0.23
CA MET A 284 16.00 -7.52 0.29
C MET A 284 17.10 -8.55 0.02
N ALA A 285 16.76 -9.82 -0.21
CA ALA A 285 17.75 -10.89 -0.33
C ALA A 285 18.83 -10.62 -1.39
N PRO A 286 18.52 -10.21 -2.63
CA PRO A 286 19.56 -9.94 -3.64
C PRO A 286 20.52 -8.83 -3.20
N TYR A 287 19.98 -7.78 -2.61
CA TYR A 287 20.76 -6.68 -2.04
C TYR A 287 21.71 -7.15 -0.94
N SER A 288 21.19 -7.89 0.04
CA SER A 288 21.99 -8.36 1.18
C SER A 288 23.07 -9.34 0.77
N GLU A 289 22.72 -10.31 -0.08
CA GLU A 289 23.65 -11.32 -0.58
C GLU A 289 24.69 -10.71 -1.54
N GLY A 290 24.27 -9.82 -2.44
CA GLY A 290 25.18 -9.08 -3.33
C GLY A 290 26.23 -8.28 -2.55
N ASN A 291 25.82 -7.63 -1.47
CA ASN A 291 26.75 -6.92 -0.58
C ASN A 291 27.73 -7.87 0.15
N GLN A 292 27.31 -9.08 0.50
CA GLN A 292 28.22 -10.09 1.06
C GLN A 292 29.24 -10.56 0.04
N VAL A 293 28.81 -10.84 -1.19
CA VAL A 293 29.67 -11.21 -2.32
C VAL A 293 30.71 -10.10 -2.58
N ARG A 294 30.25 -8.86 -2.69
CA ARG A 294 31.14 -7.70 -2.87
C ARG A 294 32.18 -7.59 -1.76
N ARG A 295 31.78 -7.73 -0.50
CA ARG A 295 32.72 -7.70 0.63
C ARG A 295 33.76 -8.82 0.55
N SER A 296 33.36 -10.01 0.13
CA SER A 296 34.27 -11.13 -0.09
C SER A 296 35.30 -10.79 -1.16
N TYR A 297 34.89 -10.25 -2.30
CA TYR A 297 35.81 -9.82 -3.37
C TYR A 297 36.73 -8.70 -2.92
N SER A 298 36.22 -7.70 -2.23
CA SER A 298 37.02 -6.60 -1.69
C SER A 298 38.10 -7.09 -0.71
N THR A 299 37.70 -7.95 0.24
CA THR A 299 38.64 -8.49 1.27
C THR A 299 39.70 -9.36 0.66
N THR A 300 39.44 -10.02 -0.44
CA THR A 300 40.41 -10.92 -1.14
C THR A 300 41.14 -10.25 -2.32
N GLY A 301 41.00 -8.93 -2.48
CA GLY A 301 41.69 -8.16 -3.49
C GLY A 301 41.23 -8.41 -4.94
N GLN A 302 40.02 -8.88 -5.13
CA GLN A 302 39.49 -9.30 -6.43
C GLN A 302 38.68 -8.22 -7.16
N MET A 303 38.52 -7.01 -6.61
CA MET A 303 37.70 -5.94 -7.22
C MET A 303 38.18 -5.48 -8.60
N GLY A 304 39.42 -5.78 -8.98
CA GLY A 304 39.97 -5.51 -10.30
C GLY A 304 39.70 -6.56 -11.38
N ASN A 305 38.96 -7.62 -11.07
CA ASN A 305 38.59 -8.65 -12.04
C ASN A 305 37.58 -8.13 -13.08
N ASN A 306 37.51 -8.84 -14.22
CA ASN A 306 36.56 -8.54 -15.31
C ASN A 306 35.16 -9.07 -14.98
N PHE A 307 34.49 -8.49 -14.00
CA PHE A 307 33.13 -8.90 -13.67
C PHE A 307 32.18 -8.60 -14.82
N VAL A 308 31.23 -9.50 -15.02
CA VAL A 308 30.11 -9.33 -15.94
C VAL A 308 28.82 -9.15 -15.11
N PHE A 309 28.13 -8.05 -15.33
CA PHE A 309 26.87 -7.73 -14.66
C PHE A 309 25.73 -7.76 -15.67
N LEU A 310 24.73 -8.60 -15.41
CA LEU A 310 23.50 -8.74 -16.19
C LEU A 310 22.40 -7.92 -15.51
N ILE A 311 22.10 -6.76 -16.08
CA ILE A 311 21.24 -5.77 -15.41
C ILE A 311 19.89 -5.72 -16.11
N PRO A 312 18.77 -6.01 -15.42
CA PRO A 312 17.44 -6.00 -16.02
C PRO A 312 16.98 -4.58 -16.37
N VAL A 313 16.29 -4.49 -17.50
CA VAL A 313 15.66 -3.26 -17.99
C VAL A 313 14.17 -3.54 -18.19
N TYR A 314 13.36 -2.97 -17.31
CA TYR A 314 11.89 -3.01 -17.44
C TYR A 314 11.41 -1.92 -18.40
N GLU A 315 10.23 -2.13 -19.00
CA GLU A 315 9.55 -1.09 -19.77
C GLU A 315 8.79 -0.13 -18.85
N GLU A 316 8.42 1.04 -19.33
CA GLU A 316 7.58 2.04 -18.64
C GLU A 316 8.00 2.30 -17.18
N ARG A 317 9.32 2.49 -16.96
CA ARG A 317 9.85 2.76 -15.63
C ARG A 317 9.40 4.15 -15.13
N PRO A 318 9.08 4.32 -13.85
CA PRO A 318 8.88 5.64 -13.27
C PRO A 318 10.16 6.48 -13.31
N GLU A 319 10.07 7.78 -13.11
CA GLU A 319 11.26 8.64 -13.01
C GLU A 319 12.22 8.15 -11.92
N SER A 320 11.69 7.76 -10.77
CA SER A 320 12.46 7.16 -9.68
C SER A 320 11.60 6.22 -8.84
N SER A 321 12.27 5.34 -8.07
CA SER A 321 11.66 4.48 -7.05
C SER A 321 12.38 4.76 -5.73
N PRO A 322 11.95 5.77 -4.96
CA PRO A 322 12.65 6.21 -3.77
C PRO A 322 12.57 5.16 -2.64
N ARG A 323 13.54 5.22 -1.75
CA ARG A 323 13.53 4.43 -0.53
C ARG A 323 12.32 4.83 0.34
N PRO A 324 11.57 3.87 0.93
CA PRO A 324 10.47 4.20 1.83
C PRO A 324 10.92 5.10 2.99
N ALA A 325 10.07 6.03 3.39
CA ALA A 325 10.31 6.89 4.52
C ALA A 325 10.41 6.08 5.83
N GLU A 326 11.27 6.53 6.73
CA GLU A 326 11.42 5.90 8.04
C GLU A 326 10.25 6.25 8.98
N HIS A 327 9.86 5.31 9.86
CA HIS A 327 8.96 5.48 11.01
C HIS A 327 7.63 6.18 10.72
N LYS A 328 6.80 5.68 9.74
CA LYS A 328 5.52 6.35 9.51
C LYS A 328 4.36 5.37 9.40
N ASN A 329 3.66 5.22 10.51
CA ASN A 329 2.39 4.50 10.57
C ASN A 329 1.32 5.26 9.78
N GLN A 330 0.50 4.53 9.01
CA GLN A 330 -0.56 5.09 8.15
C GLN A 330 -1.96 4.90 8.71
N ASN A 331 -2.08 4.35 9.92
CA ASN A 331 -3.37 4.02 10.50
C ASN A 331 -4.12 5.27 10.96
N THR A 332 -5.18 5.61 10.26
CA THR A 332 -6.11 6.71 10.59
C THR A 332 -7.41 6.20 11.21
N CYS A 333 -7.53 4.91 11.54
CA CYS A 333 -8.77 4.35 12.08
C CYS A 333 -9.04 4.83 13.51
N LEU A 334 -10.33 4.99 13.82
CA LEU A 334 -10.81 5.24 15.17
C LEU A 334 -11.14 3.91 15.86
N ASN A 335 -10.76 3.79 17.11
CA ASN A 335 -11.04 2.61 17.94
C ASN A 335 -12.25 2.82 18.86
N SER A 336 -12.52 4.08 19.23
CA SER A 336 -13.63 4.44 20.09
C SER A 336 -14.10 5.86 19.80
N ILE A 337 -15.40 6.03 19.78
CA ILE A 337 -16.10 7.32 19.89
C ILE A 337 -17.10 7.17 21.03
N THR A 338 -17.02 8.02 22.06
CA THR A 338 -18.00 8.04 23.13
C THR A 338 -18.75 9.36 23.17
N VAL A 339 -20.03 9.30 23.50
CA VAL A 339 -20.89 10.45 23.81
C VAL A 339 -21.40 10.28 25.23
N ASN A 340 -21.04 11.19 26.13
CA ASN A 340 -21.36 11.12 27.56
C ASN A 340 -21.02 9.74 28.14
N ASP A 341 -19.78 9.27 27.87
CA ASP A 341 -19.21 7.99 28.29
C ASP A 341 -19.91 6.72 27.72
N GLN A 342 -20.81 6.89 26.74
CA GLN A 342 -21.44 5.76 26.06
C GLN A 342 -20.79 5.52 24.71
N GLU A 343 -20.37 4.28 24.45
CA GLU A 343 -19.67 3.89 23.21
C GLU A 343 -20.60 3.93 22.00
N VAL A 344 -20.19 4.66 20.97
CA VAL A 344 -20.88 4.79 19.68
C VAL A 344 -20.44 3.67 18.72
N ILE A 345 -19.14 3.34 18.68
CA ILE A 345 -18.61 2.28 17.81
C ILE A 345 -18.94 0.92 18.44
N LYS A 346 -20.01 0.28 17.98
CA LYS A 346 -20.41 -1.05 18.48
C LYS A 346 -19.58 -2.18 17.90
N THR A 347 -19.17 -2.05 16.65
CA THR A 347 -18.32 -3.01 15.92
C THR A 347 -17.31 -2.23 15.13
N PHE A 348 -16.04 -2.64 15.20
CA PHE A 348 -14.99 -2.01 14.41
C PHE A 348 -15.18 -2.35 12.92
N ASP A 349 -15.27 -1.32 12.11
CA ASP A 349 -15.22 -1.38 10.65
C ASP A 349 -14.31 -0.26 10.16
N LYS A 350 -13.19 -0.63 9.54
CA LYS A 350 -12.19 0.35 9.05
C LYS A 350 -12.74 1.27 7.96
N ASP A 351 -13.79 0.85 7.27
CA ASP A 351 -14.39 1.58 6.15
C ASP A 351 -15.60 2.41 6.58
N GLN A 352 -16.07 2.25 7.82
CA GLN A 352 -17.14 3.08 8.37
C GLN A 352 -16.59 4.45 8.75
N MET A 353 -17.14 5.50 8.11
CA MET A 353 -16.74 6.90 8.35
C MET A 353 -17.85 7.73 8.97
N ASP A 354 -19.07 7.24 8.99
CA ASP A 354 -20.25 7.94 9.48
C ASP A 354 -20.84 7.23 10.69
N PHE A 355 -21.07 7.99 11.74
CA PHE A 355 -21.57 7.50 13.01
C PHE A 355 -22.84 8.26 13.42
N TYR A 356 -23.80 7.53 13.95
CA TYR A 356 -25.13 8.00 14.29
C TYR A 356 -25.40 7.69 15.76
N TYR A 357 -25.82 8.69 16.52
CA TYR A 357 -26.09 8.50 17.94
C TYR A 357 -27.30 9.30 18.39
N ASN A 358 -28.16 8.69 19.23
CA ASN A 358 -29.37 9.31 19.73
C ASN A 358 -29.25 9.47 21.25
N VAL A 359 -29.44 10.69 21.73
CA VAL A 359 -29.53 11.02 23.16
C VAL A 359 -30.98 11.36 23.56
N GLY A 360 -31.28 11.27 24.85
CA GLY A 360 -32.60 11.62 25.37
C GLY A 360 -32.99 13.06 25.09
N LYS A 361 -34.28 13.31 24.89
CA LYS A 361 -34.83 14.63 24.55
C LYS A 361 -34.49 15.77 25.54
N ASP A 362 -34.18 15.41 26.79
CA ASP A 362 -33.87 16.32 27.87
C ASP A 362 -32.33 16.49 28.07
N THR A 363 -31.53 15.89 27.18
CA THR A 363 -30.07 16.03 27.18
C THR A 363 -29.72 17.47 26.73
N VAL A 364 -28.90 18.15 27.53
CA VAL A 364 -28.47 19.54 27.26
C VAL A 364 -27.00 19.65 26.93
N TYR A 365 -26.25 18.55 27.05
CA TYR A 365 -24.79 18.53 26.87
C TYR A 365 -24.34 17.21 26.26
N ALA A 366 -23.46 17.29 25.28
CA ALA A 366 -22.82 16.14 24.66
C ALA A 366 -21.29 16.27 24.72
N ASN A 367 -20.67 15.45 25.57
CA ASN A 367 -19.21 15.35 25.63
C ASN A 367 -18.76 14.22 24.72
N VAL A 368 -18.10 14.57 23.62
CA VAL A 368 -17.55 13.60 22.66
C VAL A 368 -16.08 13.34 23.01
N GLN A 369 -15.73 12.07 23.13
CA GLN A 369 -14.33 11.63 23.25
C GLN A 369 -14.01 10.66 22.13
N VAL A 370 -12.79 10.75 21.60
CA VAL A 370 -12.35 9.95 20.45
C VAL A 370 -11.00 9.32 20.75
N LYS A 371 -10.86 8.04 20.41
CA LYS A 371 -9.58 7.31 20.50
C LYS A 371 -9.23 6.71 19.14
N THR A 372 -8.01 6.91 18.72
CA THR A 372 -7.42 6.29 17.52
C THR A 372 -7.05 4.83 17.81
N ALA A 373 -7.00 4.00 16.76
CA ALA A 373 -6.52 2.63 16.83
C ALA A 373 -4.99 2.57 16.98
N SER A 374 -4.28 3.56 16.44
CA SER A 374 -2.83 3.73 16.62
C SER A 374 -2.54 4.80 17.66
N ASP A 375 -1.62 4.51 18.57
CA ASP A 375 -1.13 5.44 19.60
C ASP A 375 -0.20 6.53 19.05
N THR A 376 0.27 6.39 17.80
CA THR A 376 1.03 7.42 17.07
C THR A 376 0.14 8.35 16.23
N SER A 377 -1.16 8.08 16.15
CA SER A 377 -2.13 8.92 15.43
C SER A 377 -2.81 9.91 16.38
N ASN A 378 -3.23 11.04 15.83
CA ASN A 378 -3.92 12.09 16.55
C ASN A 378 -5.30 12.35 15.94
N VAL A 379 -6.17 13.04 16.69
CA VAL A 379 -7.46 13.52 16.21
C VAL A 379 -7.60 15.01 16.41
N ALA A 380 -8.27 15.67 15.46
CA ALA A 380 -8.71 17.05 15.55
C ALA A 380 -10.22 17.10 15.32
N PHE A 381 -10.97 17.67 16.25
CA PHE A 381 -12.41 17.89 16.13
C PHE A 381 -12.88 18.98 17.11
N ASN A 382 -14.01 19.56 16.80
CA ASN A 382 -14.70 20.44 17.76
C ASN A 382 -15.65 19.61 18.62
N ASN A 383 -15.44 19.62 19.93
CA ASN A 383 -16.39 19.01 20.85
C ASN A 383 -17.72 19.76 20.79
N ILE A 384 -18.82 19.00 20.79
CA ILE A 384 -20.17 19.60 20.71
C ILE A 384 -20.45 20.44 21.96
N GLY A 385 -20.26 19.89 23.15
CA GLY A 385 -20.50 20.64 24.40
C GLY A 385 -21.98 20.84 24.69
N ASP A 386 -22.38 22.10 24.91
CA ASP A 386 -23.79 22.46 25.13
C ASP A 386 -24.58 22.30 23.82
N LEU A 387 -25.67 21.56 23.87
CA LEU A 387 -26.54 21.32 22.72
C LEU A 387 -27.36 22.58 22.42
N SER A 388 -27.04 23.27 21.33
CA SER A 388 -27.76 24.42 20.82
C SER A 388 -28.88 24.04 19.84
N HIS A 389 -28.76 22.87 19.21
CA HIS A 389 -29.72 22.28 18.30
C HIS A 389 -30.17 20.90 18.78
N LYS A 390 -31.28 20.44 18.27
CA LYS A 390 -31.74 19.04 18.46
C LYS A 390 -30.98 18.04 17.58
N VAL A 391 -30.21 18.54 16.65
CA VAL A 391 -29.34 17.76 15.78
C VAL A 391 -28.02 18.50 15.69
N GLU A 392 -26.97 17.85 16.11
CA GLU A 392 -25.60 18.38 16.10
C GLU A 392 -24.69 17.45 15.30
N VAL A 393 -23.79 18.02 14.52
CA VAL A 393 -22.82 17.26 13.70
C VAL A 393 -21.42 17.72 14.01
N THR A 394 -20.52 16.78 14.24
CA THR A 394 -19.09 17.07 14.34
C THR A 394 -18.29 16.25 13.33
N THR A 395 -17.32 16.90 12.69
CA THR A 395 -16.32 16.23 11.84
C THR A 395 -15.09 15.95 12.67
N ILE A 396 -14.62 14.71 12.65
CA ILE A 396 -13.45 14.23 13.36
C ILE A 396 -12.39 13.92 12.31
N THR A 397 -11.29 14.64 12.33
CA THR A 397 -10.14 14.40 11.45
C THR A 397 -9.11 13.57 12.19
N ALA A 398 -8.92 12.31 11.78
CA ALA A 398 -7.80 11.50 12.25
C ALA A 398 -6.57 11.76 11.39
N ILE A 399 -5.41 11.89 12.03
CA ILE A 399 -4.13 12.23 11.41
C ILE A 399 -3.12 11.15 11.79
N ALA A 400 -2.65 10.37 10.83
CA ALA A 400 -1.64 9.35 11.05
C ALA A 400 -0.24 9.96 11.16
N GLU A 401 0.71 9.15 11.62
CA GLU A 401 2.11 9.57 11.79
C GLU A 401 2.77 10.00 10.47
N ASP A 402 2.38 9.41 9.34
CA ASP A 402 2.87 9.79 8.01
C ASP A 402 2.25 11.08 7.46
N GLY A 403 1.30 11.68 8.19
CA GLY A 403 0.57 12.89 7.81
C GLY A 403 -0.67 12.63 6.96
N SER A 404 -0.98 11.38 6.63
CA SER A 404 -2.25 11.04 5.97
C SER A 404 -3.42 11.33 6.92
N THR A 405 -4.55 11.76 6.34
CA THR A 405 -5.73 12.15 7.09
C THR A 405 -6.96 11.38 6.63
N ARG A 406 -7.90 11.21 7.57
CA ARG A 406 -9.23 10.67 7.28
C ARG A 406 -10.26 11.43 8.07
N GLU A 407 -11.35 11.80 7.42
CA GLU A 407 -12.48 12.48 8.04
C GLU A 407 -13.59 11.49 8.39
N TYR A 408 -14.11 11.64 9.62
CA TYR A 408 -15.27 10.93 10.13
C TYR A 408 -16.34 11.94 10.53
N ARG A 409 -17.61 11.57 10.41
CA ARG A 409 -18.74 12.40 10.81
C ARG A 409 -19.52 11.70 11.92
N LEU A 410 -19.81 12.45 12.96
CA LEU A 410 -20.72 12.02 14.02
C LEU A 410 -21.93 12.96 14.04
N ILE A 411 -23.12 12.41 13.89
CA ILE A 411 -24.38 13.14 14.05
C ILE A 411 -25.09 12.66 15.32
N ILE A 412 -25.54 13.60 16.13
CA ILE A 412 -26.24 13.35 17.39
C ILE A 412 -27.64 13.93 17.30
N GLY A 413 -28.66 13.07 17.52
CA GLY A 413 -30.07 13.49 17.65
C GLY A 413 -30.49 13.61 19.13
N CYS A 414 -30.94 14.78 19.57
CA CYS A 414 -31.47 15.02 20.90
C CYS A 414 -33.00 14.89 20.87
N GLY A 415 -33.51 13.71 21.22
CA GLY A 415 -34.91 13.37 21.08
C GLY A 415 -35.43 13.33 19.63
N VAL A 416 -34.50 13.30 18.69
CA VAL A 416 -34.73 13.12 17.23
C VAL A 416 -34.03 11.85 16.83
N GLU A 417 -34.73 10.91 16.26
CA GLU A 417 -34.12 9.66 15.79
C GLU A 417 -33.37 9.89 14.50
N ILE A 418 -32.08 9.57 14.52
CA ILE A 418 -31.20 9.56 13.34
C ILE A 418 -31.07 8.11 12.90
N GLU A 419 -31.44 7.83 11.66
CA GLU A 419 -31.32 6.50 11.06
C GLU A 419 -29.91 6.30 10.52
N ASP A 420 -29.39 5.07 10.60
CA ASP A 420 -28.14 4.68 9.94
C ASP A 420 -28.23 4.94 8.43
N GLY A 421 -27.14 5.43 7.83
CA GLY A 421 -27.12 5.80 6.41
C GLY A 421 -27.74 7.18 6.11
N PHE A 422 -27.99 8.00 7.12
CA PHE A 422 -28.52 9.36 6.92
C PHE A 422 -27.66 10.17 5.94
N PHE A 423 -26.35 10.13 6.07
CA PHE A 423 -25.43 10.87 5.20
C PHE A 423 -25.37 10.34 3.74
N ASP A 424 -25.85 9.13 3.47
CA ASP A 424 -25.98 8.61 2.10
C ASP A 424 -27.09 9.31 1.32
N ASN A 425 -28.08 9.83 2.05
CA ASN A 425 -29.28 10.43 1.49
C ASN A 425 -29.38 11.95 1.73
N PHE A 426 -28.46 12.52 2.49
CA PHE A 426 -28.46 13.94 2.81
C PHE A 426 -27.08 14.59 2.67
N ASP A 427 -27.01 15.61 1.82
CA ASP A 427 -25.85 16.47 1.60
C ASP A 427 -26.20 17.91 2.00
N VAL A 428 -25.64 18.36 3.11
CA VAL A 428 -25.91 19.69 3.64
C VAL A 428 -25.51 20.81 2.68
N THR A 429 -24.43 20.62 1.93
CA THR A 429 -23.95 21.62 0.96
C THR A 429 -24.92 21.73 -0.21
N ALA A 430 -25.36 20.60 -0.76
CA ALA A 430 -26.38 20.55 -1.79
C ALA A 430 -27.72 21.12 -1.30
N TYR A 431 -28.12 20.76 -0.07
CA TYR A 431 -29.35 21.26 0.55
C TYR A 431 -29.33 22.78 0.76
N ARG A 432 -28.26 23.31 1.31
CA ARG A 432 -28.04 24.76 1.49
C ARG A 432 -28.12 25.51 0.17
N LYS A 433 -27.46 24.98 -0.87
CA LYS A 433 -27.44 25.59 -2.21
C LYS A 433 -28.80 25.52 -2.90
N ARG A 434 -29.54 24.41 -2.71
CA ARG A 434 -30.86 24.19 -3.31
C ARG A 434 -31.93 25.08 -2.72
N TYR A 435 -31.83 25.42 -1.43
CA TYR A 435 -32.80 26.21 -0.71
C TYR A 435 -32.21 27.53 -0.17
N PRO A 436 -31.99 28.56 -1.02
CA PRO A 436 -31.34 29.80 -0.62
C PRO A 436 -32.03 30.57 0.52
N LYS A 437 -33.32 30.34 0.72
CA LYS A 437 -34.07 30.91 1.84
C LYS A 437 -33.54 30.40 3.19
N LEU A 438 -33.06 29.17 3.26
CA LEU A 438 -32.42 28.64 4.46
C LEU A 438 -31.07 29.30 4.70
N SER A 439 -30.33 29.62 3.62
CA SER A 439 -29.05 30.32 3.74
C SER A 439 -29.22 31.73 4.32
N ARG A 440 -30.31 32.41 3.97
CA ARG A 440 -30.63 33.71 4.59
C ARG A 440 -31.02 33.57 6.07
N LYS A 441 -31.65 32.45 6.44
CA LYS A 441 -32.11 32.22 7.82
C LYS A 441 -31.02 31.72 8.76
N TYR A 442 -30.23 30.75 8.30
CA TYR A 442 -29.27 30.03 9.13
C TYR A 442 -27.82 30.45 8.90
N GLY A 443 -27.53 31.14 7.76
CA GLY A 443 -26.16 31.57 7.45
C GLY A 443 -25.19 30.40 7.41
N ASP A 444 -24.16 30.45 8.28
CA ASP A 444 -23.13 29.42 8.39
C ASP A 444 -23.38 28.43 9.53
N ASP A 445 -24.54 28.48 10.16
CA ASP A 445 -24.94 27.53 11.18
C ASP A 445 -25.35 26.20 10.54
N ILE A 446 -24.39 25.31 10.35
CA ILE A 446 -24.57 24.04 9.62
C ILE A 446 -25.55 23.12 10.34
N ASP A 447 -25.54 23.07 11.66
CA ASP A 447 -26.40 22.19 12.46
C ASP A 447 -27.88 22.56 12.29
N ALA A 448 -28.18 23.83 12.10
CA ALA A 448 -29.53 24.30 11.81
C ALA A 448 -30.11 23.71 10.50
N TYR A 449 -29.29 23.42 9.49
CA TYR A 449 -29.76 22.78 8.25
C TYR A 449 -30.07 21.30 8.45
N TYR A 450 -29.26 20.58 9.24
CA TYR A 450 -29.55 19.19 9.61
C TYR A 450 -30.83 19.11 10.43
N GLU A 451 -30.96 19.96 11.45
CA GLU A 451 -32.16 20.05 12.26
C GLU A 451 -33.40 20.37 11.42
N HIS A 452 -33.31 21.38 10.55
CA HIS A 452 -34.42 21.74 9.66
C HIS A 452 -34.84 20.56 8.77
N TYR A 453 -33.90 19.86 8.14
CA TYR A 453 -34.24 18.74 7.27
C TYR A 453 -34.93 17.62 8.03
N LEU A 454 -34.38 17.22 9.16
CA LEU A 454 -34.91 16.11 9.94
C LEU A 454 -36.28 16.42 10.60
N LEU A 455 -36.46 17.64 11.11
CA LEU A 455 -37.69 18.01 11.79
C LEU A 455 -38.81 18.48 10.86
N LYS A 456 -38.45 19.02 9.69
CA LYS A 456 -39.41 19.69 8.79
C LYS A 456 -39.26 19.31 7.33
N GLY A 457 -38.05 19.45 6.77
CA GLY A 457 -37.83 19.34 5.35
C GLY A 457 -38.19 17.97 4.77
N LYS A 458 -37.72 16.89 5.41
CA LYS A 458 -38.00 15.50 5.00
C LYS A 458 -39.48 15.21 4.92
N ALA A 459 -40.26 15.58 5.95
CA ALA A 459 -41.70 15.40 5.97
C ALA A 459 -42.44 16.26 4.95
N ALA A 460 -41.89 17.43 4.63
CA ALA A 460 -42.46 18.33 3.63
C ALA A 460 -42.00 18.00 2.19
N GLY A 461 -41.26 16.89 1.98
CA GLY A 461 -40.80 16.46 0.67
C GLY A 461 -39.63 17.28 0.09
N TRP A 462 -38.86 17.98 0.94
CA TRP A 462 -37.69 18.69 0.49
C TRP A 462 -36.57 17.72 0.14
N ASP A 463 -35.96 17.95 -0.99
CA ASP A 463 -34.91 17.09 -1.48
C ASP A 463 -33.55 17.44 -0.82
N GLY A 464 -33.03 16.53 -0.03
CA GLY A 464 -31.75 16.65 0.66
C GLY A 464 -30.60 15.97 -0.06
N SER A 465 -30.84 15.25 -1.18
CA SER A 465 -29.81 14.46 -1.85
C SER A 465 -28.81 15.30 -2.61
N THR A 466 -27.62 14.75 -2.83
CA THR A 466 -26.53 15.40 -3.61
C THR A 466 -26.97 15.70 -5.04
N ASN A 467 -27.65 14.76 -5.69
CA ASN A 467 -28.10 14.85 -7.08
C ASN A 467 -29.57 15.29 -7.24
N GLY A 468 -30.13 15.91 -6.22
CA GLY A 468 -31.52 16.34 -6.23
C GLY A 468 -31.78 17.51 -7.16
N VAL A 469 -33.08 17.77 -7.39
CA VAL A 469 -33.53 18.84 -8.26
C VAL A 469 -33.19 20.22 -7.66
N PHE A 470 -32.49 21.04 -8.44
CA PHE A 470 -32.19 22.43 -8.03
C PHE A 470 -33.42 23.34 -8.16
N PRO A 471 -33.53 24.38 -7.32
CA PRO A 471 -34.63 25.35 -7.36
C PRO A 471 -34.81 26.09 -8.68
N SER A 472 -33.82 26.06 -9.57
CA SER A 472 -33.95 26.63 -10.93
C SER A 472 -35.03 25.93 -11.79
N GLU A 473 -35.42 24.72 -11.41
CA GLU A 473 -36.52 23.97 -12.02
C GLU A 473 -37.85 24.19 -11.28
N ARG A 474 -37.84 24.88 -10.13
CA ARG A 474 -39.07 25.33 -9.45
C ARG A 474 -39.55 26.64 -10.07
N PRO A 475 -40.86 26.84 -10.13
CA PRO A 475 -41.40 28.08 -10.68
C PRO A 475 -40.82 29.28 -9.95
N SER A 476 -40.39 30.25 -10.73
CA SER A 476 -39.89 31.53 -10.23
C SER A 476 -40.93 32.19 -9.34
N ALA A 477 -40.52 32.62 -8.16
CA ALA A 477 -41.31 33.49 -7.28
C ALA A 477 -41.07 34.98 -7.58
N ILE A 478 -40.41 35.30 -8.72
CA ILE A 478 -40.13 36.66 -9.13
C ILE A 478 -41.35 37.21 -9.90
N TYR A 479 -41.86 38.36 -9.46
CA TYR A 479 -42.94 39.06 -10.13
C TYR A 479 -42.58 40.54 -10.22
N ASN A 480 -42.59 41.08 -11.45
CA ASN A 480 -42.21 42.46 -11.74
C ASN A 480 -40.86 42.89 -11.10
N GLY A 481 -39.87 42.00 -11.11
CA GLY A 481 -38.55 42.26 -10.57
C GLY A 481 -38.41 42.10 -9.02
N VAL A 482 -39.49 41.82 -8.31
CA VAL A 482 -39.49 41.55 -6.87
C VAL A 482 -39.46 40.03 -6.63
N ASP A 483 -38.54 39.56 -5.80
CA ASP A 483 -38.45 38.16 -5.36
C ASP A 483 -39.37 37.94 -4.17
N TYR A 484 -40.48 37.23 -4.38
CA TYR A 484 -41.41 36.83 -3.33
C TYR A 484 -41.07 35.51 -2.61
N ALA A 485 -39.99 34.85 -2.97
CA ALA A 485 -39.59 33.58 -2.34
C ALA A 485 -39.51 33.62 -0.82
N PRO A 486 -39.15 34.71 -0.14
CA PRO A 486 -39.19 34.77 1.33
C PRO A 486 -40.59 34.64 1.94
N VAL A 487 -41.63 34.93 1.21
CA VAL A 487 -43.03 34.95 1.69
C VAL A 487 -43.96 34.02 0.90
N PHE A 488 -43.47 33.37 -0.17
CA PHE A 488 -44.26 32.57 -1.10
C PHE A 488 -43.57 31.28 -1.53
N ASP A 489 -44.23 30.16 -1.38
CA ASP A 489 -43.90 28.86 -1.94
C ASP A 489 -45.16 28.33 -2.65
N ALA A 490 -45.07 28.12 -3.98
CA ALA A 490 -46.26 27.79 -4.80
C ALA A 490 -46.88 26.44 -4.41
N GLU A 491 -46.08 25.44 -4.08
CA GLU A 491 -46.57 24.13 -3.66
C GLU A 491 -47.26 24.21 -2.28
N TYR A 492 -46.61 24.91 -1.33
CA TYR A 492 -47.19 25.15 -0.02
C TYR A 492 -48.54 25.86 -0.15
N TYR A 493 -48.56 26.93 -0.99
CA TYR A 493 -49.77 27.74 -1.17
C TYR A 493 -50.91 26.95 -1.77
N LEU A 494 -50.67 26.18 -2.84
CA LEU A 494 -51.68 25.34 -3.47
C LEU A 494 -52.11 24.17 -2.61
N ASN A 495 -51.21 23.58 -1.83
CA ASN A 495 -51.56 22.47 -0.93
C ASN A 495 -52.35 22.95 0.30
N LYS A 496 -52.07 24.16 0.76
CA LYS A 496 -52.80 24.74 1.92
C LYS A 496 -54.19 25.19 1.56
N TYR A 497 -54.44 25.61 0.32
CA TYR A 497 -55.73 26.15 -0.11
C TYR A 497 -56.34 25.27 -1.22
N PRO A 498 -57.26 24.34 -0.86
CA PRO A 498 -57.87 23.42 -1.83
C PRO A 498 -58.65 24.11 -2.95
N ASP A 499 -59.20 25.30 -2.69
CA ASP A 499 -59.90 26.14 -3.67
C ASP A 499 -58.93 26.59 -4.78
N LEU A 500 -57.71 26.98 -4.42
CA LEU A 500 -56.67 27.38 -5.38
C LEU A 500 -56.10 26.18 -6.09
N LYS A 501 -55.93 25.05 -5.40
CA LYS A 501 -55.49 23.81 -6.04
C LYS A 501 -56.46 23.33 -7.10
N ALA A 502 -57.79 23.43 -6.83
CA ALA A 502 -58.82 23.10 -7.80
C ALA A 502 -58.86 24.04 -8.98
N ALA A 503 -58.58 25.35 -8.74
CA ALA A 503 -58.61 26.38 -9.80
C ALA A 503 -57.36 26.36 -10.70
N PHE A 504 -56.17 26.15 -10.10
CA PHE A 504 -54.92 26.33 -10.81
C PHE A 504 -54.15 25.02 -11.06
N GLY A 505 -54.52 23.91 -10.39
CA GLY A 505 -53.81 22.64 -10.52
C GLY A 505 -52.35 22.78 -10.10
N ASN A 506 -51.41 22.68 -11.04
CA ASN A 506 -49.97 22.90 -10.88
C ASN A 506 -49.47 24.13 -11.64
N ASP A 507 -50.36 25.07 -11.99
CA ASP A 507 -49.99 26.36 -12.55
C ASP A 507 -49.46 27.28 -11.45
N TYR A 508 -48.17 27.19 -11.21
CA TYR A 508 -47.47 27.94 -10.20
C TYR A 508 -47.39 29.46 -10.48
N SER A 509 -47.37 29.83 -11.76
CA SER A 509 -47.41 31.24 -12.16
C SER A 509 -48.76 31.88 -11.85
N ALA A 510 -49.84 31.16 -12.08
CA ALA A 510 -51.19 31.59 -11.68
C ALA A 510 -51.29 31.68 -10.14
N ALA A 511 -50.69 30.73 -9.41
CA ALA A 511 -50.69 30.75 -7.94
C ALA A 511 -49.93 31.97 -7.40
N LEU A 512 -48.75 32.32 -7.94
CA LEU A 512 -48.02 33.53 -7.58
C LEU A 512 -48.78 34.78 -7.88
N ASN A 513 -49.35 34.90 -9.06
CA ASN A 513 -50.15 36.04 -9.46
C ASN A 513 -51.37 36.22 -8.54
N HIS A 514 -52.05 35.13 -8.20
CA HIS A 514 -53.13 35.15 -7.21
C HIS A 514 -52.68 35.62 -5.85
N PHE A 515 -51.55 35.09 -5.33
CA PHE A 515 -51.02 35.50 -4.03
C PHE A 515 -50.77 37.02 -3.98
N ILE A 516 -50.13 37.56 -4.98
CA ILE A 516 -49.78 38.99 -5.05
C ILE A 516 -51.04 39.86 -5.19
N THR A 517 -51.96 39.46 -6.05
CA THR A 517 -53.15 40.26 -6.37
C THR A 517 -54.22 40.19 -5.28
N PHE A 518 -54.43 39.03 -4.71
CA PHE A 518 -55.52 38.73 -3.76
C PHE A 518 -55.05 38.16 -2.42
N GLY A 519 -54.16 37.17 -2.43
CA GLY A 519 -53.76 36.39 -1.26
C GLY A 519 -53.15 37.22 -0.13
N ILE A 520 -52.28 38.20 -0.46
CA ILE A 520 -51.71 39.13 0.52
C ILE A 520 -52.81 39.94 1.20
N LYS A 521 -53.74 40.49 0.43
CA LYS A 521 -54.88 41.26 0.97
C LYS A 521 -55.80 40.45 1.82
N GLU A 522 -56.04 39.19 1.46
CA GLU A 522 -56.84 38.22 2.19
C GLU A 522 -56.11 37.67 3.42
N GLY A 523 -54.83 38.01 3.61
CA GLY A 523 -54.02 37.49 4.74
C GLY A 523 -53.66 36.01 4.60
N ARG A 524 -53.72 35.44 3.38
CA ARG A 524 -53.33 34.03 3.16
C ARG A 524 -51.86 33.82 3.40
N GLN A 525 -51.54 32.81 4.18
CA GLN A 525 -50.16 32.37 4.37
C GLN A 525 -49.72 31.54 3.15
N ALA A 526 -48.63 31.91 2.54
CA ALA A 526 -48.14 31.28 1.32
C ALA A 526 -46.79 30.58 1.44
N CYS A 527 -46.22 30.53 2.63
CA CYS A 527 -45.07 29.68 2.98
C CYS A 527 -45.11 29.39 4.48
N ASP A 528 -44.30 28.42 4.91
CA ASP A 528 -44.26 28.03 6.33
C ASP A 528 -43.55 29.07 7.22
N ASP A 529 -42.60 29.80 6.67
CA ASP A 529 -41.69 30.71 7.40
C ASP A 529 -42.26 32.13 7.58
N PHE A 530 -43.32 32.50 6.88
CA PHE A 530 -43.95 33.81 6.99
C PHE A 530 -45.44 33.75 7.22
N ASN A 531 -45.89 34.33 8.32
CA ASN A 531 -47.31 34.57 8.60
C ASN A 531 -47.51 36.05 8.92
N ILE A 532 -48.36 36.72 8.13
CA ILE A 532 -48.56 38.16 8.22
C ILE A 532 -49.17 38.60 9.56
N ASP A 533 -50.03 37.77 10.15
CA ASP A 533 -50.67 38.14 11.43
C ASP A 533 -49.66 38.03 12.59
N VAL A 534 -48.77 37.02 12.54
CA VAL A 534 -47.66 36.89 13.48
C VAL A 534 -46.70 38.07 13.31
N TYR A 535 -46.36 38.40 12.08
CA TYR A 535 -45.49 39.55 11.78
C TYR A 535 -46.07 40.86 12.31
N LYS A 536 -47.32 41.14 12.03
CA LYS A 536 -48.04 42.29 12.63
C LYS A 536 -48.04 42.26 14.14
N GLY A 537 -48.24 41.11 14.75
CA GLY A 537 -48.26 40.95 16.21
C GLY A 537 -46.97 41.32 16.87
N ASN A 538 -45.85 41.04 16.22
CA ASN A 538 -44.50 41.24 16.78
C ASN A 538 -44.00 42.70 16.73
N TYR A 539 -44.52 43.54 15.78
CA TYR A 539 -44.00 44.87 15.54
C TYR A 539 -45.04 45.99 15.71
N ALA A 540 -45.05 46.63 16.89
CA ALA A 540 -46.01 47.66 17.22
C ALA A 540 -45.87 48.95 16.41
N ASP A 541 -44.66 49.29 16.03
CA ASP A 541 -44.29 50.42 15.17
C ASP A 541 -44.82 50.26 13.75
N LEU A 542 -44.71 49.05 13.20
CA LEU A 542 -45.26 48.71 11.89
C LEU A 542 -46.81 48.77 11.92
N ARG A 543 -47.45 48.33 13.00
CA ARG A 543 -48.93 48.46 13.16
C ARG A 543 -49.37 49.89 13.13
N LYS A 544 -48.58 50.79 13.74
CA LYS A 544 -48.86 52.23 13.73
C LYS A 544 -48.67 52.83 12.33
N ALA A 545 -47.64 52.35 11.58
CA ALA A 545 -47.31 52.87 10.26
C ALA A 545 -48.26 52.35 9.17
N PHE A 546 -48.57 51.06 9.17
CA PHE A 546 -49.25 50.40 8.05
C PHE A 546 -50.71 50.02 8.33
N GLY A 547 -51.13 50.01 9.57
CA GLY A 547 -52.52 49.65 9.95
C GLY A 547 -52.96 48.29 9.41
N ASN A 548 -53.96 48.23 8.55
CA ASN A 548 -54.47 47.03 7.94
C ASN A 548 -53.91 46.80 6.50
N ASN A 549 -52.91 47.57 6.08
CA ASN A 549 -52.35 47.40 4.75
C ASN A 549 -51.37 46.21 4.67
N ASN A 550 -51.87 45.05 4.34
CA ASN A 550 -51.10 43.81 4.23
C ASN A 550 -49.95 43.91 3.20
N ASP A 551 -50.18 44.59 2.09
CA ASP A 551 -49.17 44.78 1.06
C ASP A 551 -47.92 45.52 1.60
N ALA A 552 -48.14 46.52 2.48
CA ALA A 552 -47.05 47.26 3.12
C ALA A 552 -46.20 46.41 4.06
N TYR A 553 -46.82 45.46 4.82
CA TYR A 553 -46.06 44.52 5.68
C TYR A 553 -45.23 43.55 4.89
N VAL A 554 -45.78 43.03 3.79
CA VAL A 554 -45.06 42.12 2.90
C VAL A 554 -43.88 42.85 2.24
N ALA A 555 -44.13 44.06 1.71
CA ALA A 555 -43.05 44.87 1.14
C ALA A 555 -41.94 45.14 2.13
N HIS A 556 -42.25 45.54 3.36
CA HIS A 556 -41.26 45.76 4.42
C HIS A 556 -40.49 44.50 4.81
N TYR A 557 -41.14 43.35 4.75
CA TYR A 557 -40.47 42.08 5.06
C TYR A 557 -39.50 41.67 3.94
N LEU A 558 -39.77 42.05 2.71
CA LEU A 558 -38.96 41.72 1.53
C LEU A 558 -37.76 42.70 1.35
N GLU A 559 -37.78 43.91 1.96
CA GLU A 559 -36.65 44.83 2.02
C GLU A 559 -35.61 44.41 3.04
#